data_053bbde5a2e66fd55f2687b4297f22dd
#
_entry.id   053bbde5a2e66fd55f2687b4297f22dd
#
_cell.length_a   1.000
_cell.length_b   1.000
_cell.length_c   1.000
_cell.angle_alpha   90.00
_cell.angle_beta   90.00
_cell.angle_gamma   90.00
#
_symmetry.space_group_name_H-M   'P 1'
#
loop_
_entity.id
_entity.type
_entity.pdbx_description
1 polymer ?
#
loop_
_entity_poly.entity_id
_entity_poly.type
_entity_poly.pdbx_seq_one_letter_code
_entity_poly.pdbx_strand_id
1 'polypeptide(L)'
;MEPIRNFAQLTAHLKTLNKRKRIAVVCANDPNTEYAISRALEEGIAEFLMIGDSAILEKYPTLKKYPQYVSTVHIEDSDEAAREAVRIVREGGADILMKGIINTDNLLRAILDKEHGLLPKGKILTHLAVMQIPTYDKLLFFSDAAVIPRPTLQQRIEMIWYAIHTCRHFGIEQPRIALIHCCLLYTSDAADD
;
A
#
# COMPACT_ATOMS: atom_id res chain seq x y z
N MET A 1 -11.77 -15.63 12.46
CA MET A 1 -11.75 -15.68 10.98
C MET A 1 -10.75 -16.76 10.56
N GLU A 2 -11.07 -17.57 9.55
CA GLU A 2 -10.08 -18.50 9.00
C GLU A 2 -8.91 -17.73 8.34
N PRO A 3 -7.66 -18.25 8.45
CA PRO A 3 -6.50 -17.59 7.86
C PRO A 3 -6.61 -17.50 6.34
N ILE A 4 -6.40 -16.30 5.82
CA ILE A 4 -6.33 -16.02 4.38
C ILE A 4 -4.97 -16.52 3.86
N ARG A 5 -4.98 -17.50 2.95
CA ARG A 5 -3.76 -18.17 2.45
C ARG A 5 -3.37 -17.76 1.04
N ASN A 6 -4.27 -17.15 0.27
CA ASN A 6 -4.05 -16.72 -1.10
C ASN A 6 -4.87 -15.48 -1.46
N PHE A 7 -4.56 -14.85 -2.58
CA PHE A 7 -5.26 -13.63 -2.99
C PHE A 7 -6.72 -13.87 -3.41
N ALA A 8 -7.07 -15.07 -3.88
CA ALA A 8 -8.46 -15.38 -4.18
C ALA A 8 -9.33 -15.37 -2.91
N GLN A 9 -8.82 -15.96 -1.82
CA GLN A 9 -9.49 -15.91 -0.51
C GLN A 9 -9.55 -14.47 0.03
N LEU A 10 -8.50 -13.66 -0.16
CA LEU A 10 -8.51 -12.25 0.23
C LEU A 10 -9.63 -11.50 -0.52
N THR A 11 -9.70 -11.63 -1.84
CA THR A 11 -10.74 -11.00 -2.65
C THR A 11 -12.14 -11.47 -2.24
N ALA A 12 -12.33 -12.78 -2.02
CA ALA A 12 -13.59 -13.33 -1.55
C ALA A 12 -13.98 -12.72 -0.17
N HIS A 13 -13.04 -12.62 0.74
CA HIS A 13 -13.27 -12.00 2.05
C HIS A 13 -13.66 -10.52 1.93
N LEU A 14 -12.93 -9.73 1.11
CA LEU A 14 -13.24 -8.32 0.91
C LEU A 14 -14.66 -8.10 0.37
N LYS A 15 -15.13 -8.98 -0.51
CA LYS A 15 -16.52 -8.96 -1.02
C LYS A 15 -17.56 -9.16 0.09
N THR A 16 -17.27 -9.96 1.11
CA THR A 16 -18.20 -10.18 2.23
C THR A 16 -18.40 -8.95 3.11
N LEU A 17 -17.47 -7.99 3.07
CA LEU A 17 -17.55 -6.79 3.90
C LEU A 17 -18.66 -5.82 3.43
N ASN A 18 -19.20 -6.01 2.23
CA ASN A 18 -20.24 -5.17 1.62
C ASN A 18 -19.94 -3.64 1.69
N LYS A 19 -18.66 -3.29 1.76
CA LYS A 19 -18.18 -1.91 1.86
C LYS A 19 -16.97 -1.74 0.96
N ARG A 20 -17.10 -0.84 -0.02
CA ARG A 20 -15.97 -0.45 -0.85
C ARG A 20 -15.03 0.46 -0.06
N LYS A 21 -13.75 0.25 -0.21
CA LYS A 21 -12.74 1.19 0.28
C LYS A 21 -12.47 2.25 -0.77
N ARG A 22 -12.42 3.51 -0.33
CA ARG A 22 -12.11 4.63 -1.21
C ARG A 22 -10.62 4.80 -1.31
N ILE A 23 -10.10 4.74 -2.54
CA ILE A 23 -8.66 4.81 -2.84
C ILE A 23 -8.38 6.11 -3.60
N ALA A 24 -7.55 6.98 -3.03
CA ALA A 24 -7.01 8.15 -3.70
C ALA A 24 -5.80 7.74 -4.53
N VAL A 25 -5.87 7.88 -5.86
CA VAL A 25 -4.81 7.46 -6.79
C VAL A 25 -4.12 8.68 -7.36
N VAL A 26 -2.81 8.80 -7.14
CA VAL A 26 -2.01 9.92 -7.63
C VAL A 26 -1.45 9.60 -9.00
N CYS A 27 -1.77 10.43 -10.00
CA CYS A 27 -1.22 10.33 -11.37
C CYS A 27 -1.38 8.94 -12.00
N ALA A 28 -2.61 8.45 -12.07
CA ALA A 28 -2.95 7.10 -12.55
C ALA A 28 -2.85 6.92 -14.07
N ASN A 29 -1.94 7.60 -14.76
CA ASN A 29 -1.89 7.66 -16.22
C ASN A 29 -1.00 6.57 -16.84
N ASP A 30 -1.15 5.31 -16.38
CA ASP A 30 -0.43 4.16 -16.92
C ASP A 30 -1.29 2.89 -16.98
N PRO A 31 -0.98 1.94 -17.91
CA PRO A 31 -1.79 0.75 -18.11
C PRO A 31 -1.84 -0.21 -16.91
N ASN A 32 -0.80 -0.27 -16.09
CA ASN A 32 -0.75 -1.18 -14.95
C ASN A 32 -1.66 -0.68 -13.83
N THR A 33 -1.63 0.63 -13.56
CA THR A 33 -2.53 1.28 -12.61
C THR A 33 -3.98 1.16 -13.08
N GLU A 34 -4.25 1.41 -14.38
CA GLU A 34 -5.59 1.24 -14.96
C GLU A 34 -6.09 -0.20 -14.80
N TYR A 35 -5.26 -1.20 -15.12
CA TYR A 35 -5.62 -2.61 -14.97
C TYR A 35 -5.98 -2.95 -13.51
N ALA A 36 -5.18 -2.50 -12.56
CA ALA A 36 -5.43 -2.75 -11.13
C ALA A 36 -6.76 -2.11 -10.67
N ILE A 37 -7.03 -0.87 -11.11
CA ILE A 37 -8.27 -0.15 -10.81
C ILE A 37 -9.46 -0.88 -11.42
N SER A 38 -9.39 -1.23 -12.73
CA SER A 38 -10.46 -1.92 -13.44
C SER A 38 -10.79 -3.26 -12.78
N ARG A 39 -9.78 -4.05 -12.38
CA ARG A 39 -9.98 -5.30 -11.66
C ARG A 39 -10.67 -5.10 -10.31
N ALA A 40 -10.25 -4.12 -9.53
CA ALA A 40 -10.87 -3.84 -8.24
C ALA A 40 -12.32 -3.34 -8.35
N LEU A 41 -12.64 -2.59 -9.42
CA LEU A 41 -14.01 -2.16 -9.75
C LEU A 41 -14.88 -3.36 -10.13
N GLU A 42 -14.41 -4.24 -11.02
CA GLU A 42 -15.07 -5.48 -11.43
C GLU A 42 -15.36 -6.40 -10.24
N GLU A 43 -14.38 -6.56 -9.35
CA GLU A 43 -14.52 -7.36 -8.13
C GLU A 43 -15.41 -6.70 -7.06
N GLY A 44 -15.72 -5.42 -7.20
CA GLY A 44 -16.63 -4.71 -6.30
C GLY A 44 -16.02 -4.34 -4.94
N ILE A 45 -14.69 -4.33 -4.80
CA ILE A 45 -13.99 -4.16 -3.52
C ILE A 45 -13.54 -2.74 -3.23
N ALA A 46 -13.46 -1.87 -4.24
CA ALA A 46 -13.00 -0.49 -4.08
C ALA A 46 -13.78 0.51 -4.91
N GLU A 47 -13.67 1.77 -4.55
CA GLU A 47 -14.00 2.95 -5.34
C GLU A 47 -12.78 3.87 -5.42
N PHE A 48 -12.70 4.71 -6.44
CA PHE A 48 -11.48 5.43 -6.76
C PHE A 48 -11.71 6.93 -6.93
N LEU A 49 -10.82 7.71 -6.33
CA LEU A 49 -10.64 9.12 -6.56
C LEU A 49 -9.32 9.33 -7.30
N MET A 50 -9.40 9.67 -8.59
CA MET A 50 -8.24 9.88 -9.45
C MET A 50 -7.78 11.33 -9.31
N ILE A 51 -6.55 11.56 -8.88
CA ILE A 51 -5.98 12.90 -8.66
C ILE A 51 -4.82 13.10 -9.65
N GLY A 52 -4.95 14.09 -10.51
CA GLY A 52 -4.01 14.37 -11.58
C GLY A 52 -4.71 14.79 -12.86
N ASP A 53 -4.17 14.35 -14.01
CA ASP A 53 -4.80 14.64 -15.31
C ASP A 53 -6.17 13.96 -15.46
N SER A 54 -7.21 14.77 -15.60
CA SER A 54 -8.58 14.28 -15.76
C SER A 54 -8.85 13.58 -17.10
N ALA A 55 -7.97 13.76 -18.10
CA ALA A 55 -8.07 13.08 -19.40
C ALA A 55 -7.90 11.55 -19.29
N ILE A 56 -7.52 11.05 -18.10
CA ILE A 56 -7.44 9.61 -17.82
C ILE A 56 -8.73 8.85 -18.13
N LEU A 57 -9.89 9.44 -17.90
CA LEU A 57 -11.17 8.81 -18.19
C LEU A 57 -11.42 8.68 -19.70
N GLU A 58 -10.82 9.56 -20.52
CA GLU A 58 -10.90 9.46 -21.98
C GLU A 58 -9.93 8.41 -22.50
N LYS A 59 -8.74 8.36 -21.92
CA LYS A 59 -7.69 7.39 -22.24
C LYS A 59 -8.09 5.96 -21.90
N TYR A 60 -8.82 5.76 -20.80
CA TYR A 60 -9.24 4.45 -20.30
C TYR A 60 -10.76 4.33 -20.19
N PRO A 61 -11.45 4.03 -21.30
CA PRO A 61 -12.92 3.97 -21.35
C PRO A 61 -13.55 2.92 -20.41
N THR A 62 -12.76 1.91 -19.97
CA THR A 62 -13.18 0.91 -19.01
C THR A 62 -13.62 1.53 -17.68
N LEU A 63 -12.99 2.61 -17.27
CA LEU A 63 -13.33 3.34 -16.04
C LEU A 63 -14.67 4.05 -16.11
N LYS A 64 -15.08 4.46 -17.33
CA LYS A 64 -16.40 5.11 -17.57
C LYS A 64 -17.59 4.17 -17.34
N LYS A 65 -17.35 2.85 -17.27
CA LYS A 65 -18.42 1.87 -16.97
C LYS A 65 -18.87 1.93 -15.50
N TYR A 66 -18.12 2.60 -14.64
CA TYR A 66 -18.35 2.66 -13.20
C TYR A 66 -18.44 4.11 -12.68
N PRO A 67 -19.30 4.96 -13.27
CA PRO A 67 -19.32 6.41 -12.97
C PRO A 67 -19.66 6.71 -11.50
N GLN A 68 -20.35 5.81 -10.82
CA GLN A 68 -20.69 5.93 -9.40
C GLN A 68 -19.52 5.60 -8.45
N TYR A 69 -18.46 4.98 -8.96
CA TYR A 69 -17.31 4.50 -8.16
C TYR A 69 -15.97 5.10 -8.60
N VAL A 70 -15.99 5.96 -9.61
CA VAL A 70 -14.80 6.66 -10.09
C VAL A 70 -15.09 8.14 -10.17
N SER A 71 -14.28 8.93 -9.48
CA SER A 71 -14.31 10.39 -9.51
C SER A 71 -12.91 10.95 -9.79
N THR A 72 -12.83 12.19 -10.26
CA THR A 72 -11.56 12.83 -10.63
C THR A 72 -11.41 14.18 -9.94
N VAL A 73 -10.18 14.52 -9.60
CA VAL A 73 -9.71 15.86 -9.22
C VAL A 73 -8.61 16.24 -10.18
N HIS A 74 -8.86 17.25 -11.01
CA HIS A 74 -7.89 17.69 -12.01
C HIS A 74 -6.80 18.56 -11.38
N ILE A 75 -5.56 18.09 -11.47
CA ILE A 75 -4.35 18.81 -11.06
C ILE A 75 -3.24 18.42 -12.03
N GLU A 76 -2.67 19.40 -12.73
CA GLU A 76 -1.62 19.16 -13.74
C GLU A 76 -0.27 18.86 -13.10
N ASP A 77 0.09 19.62 -12.05
CA ASP A 77 1.35 19.43 -11.35
C ASP A 77 1.34 18.21 -10.46
N SER A 78 2.29 17.30 -10.67
CA SER A 78 2.35 16.02 -9.96
C SER A 78 2.65 16.16 -8.46
N ASP A 79 3.38 17.19 -8.05
CA ASP A 79 3.68 17.43 -6.65
C ASP A 79 2.47 18.04 -5.91
N GLU A 80 1.71 18.88 -6.61
CA GLU A 80 0.42 19.35 -6.09
C GLU A 80 -0.59 18.22 -6.00
N ALA A 81 -0.66 17.35 -7.01
CA ALA A 81 -1.51 16.16 -6.99
C ALA A 81 -1.18 15.24 -5.80
N ALA A 82 0.12 15.05 -5.50
CA ALA A 82 0.56 14.28 -4.35
C ALA A 82 0.13 14.93 -3.02
N ARG A 83 0.33 16.25 -2.87
CA ARG A 83 -0.08 16.98 -1.66
C ARG A 83 -1.59 16.93 -1.45
N GLU A 84 -2.36 17.11 -2.51
CA GLU A 84 -3.83 17.05 -2.44
C GLU A 84 -4.33 15.65 -2.09
N ALA A 85 -3.76 14.61 -2.68
CA ALA A 85 -4.10 13.23 -2.34
C ALA A 85 -3.80 12.90 -0.88
N VAL A 86 -2.64 13.34 -0.38
CA VAL A 86 -2.27 13.20 1.04
C VAL A 86 -3.26 13.96 1.94
N ARG A 87 -3.63 15.18 1.58
CA ARG A 87 -4.62 15.97 2.31
C ARG A 87 -5.97 15.25 2.38
N ILE A 88 -6.46 14.75 1.25
CA ILE A 88 -7.74 14.04 1.17
C ILE A 88 -7.76 12.80 2.07
N VAL A 89 -6.69 11.99 2.04
CA VAL A 89 -6.58 10.81 2.92
C VAL A 89 -6.50 11.21 4.38
N ARG A 90 -5.72 12.22 4.72
CA ARG A 90 -5.58 12.73 6.08
C ARG A 90 -6.90 13.25 6.67
N GLU A 91 -7.73 13.88 5.84
CA GLU A 91 -9.05 14.41 6.23
C GLU A 91 -10.17 13.34 6.20
N GLY A 92 -9.84 12.08 5.89
CA GLY A 92 -10.79 10.98 5.82
C GLY A 92 -11.64 10.95 4.56
N GLY A 93 -11.29 11.75 3.53
CA GLY A 93 -11.93 11.73 2.22
C GLY A 93 -11.62 10.48 1.38
N ALA A 94 -10.54 9.76 1.74
CA ALA A 94 -10.23 8.43 1.22
C ALA A 94 -9.57 7.57 2.31
N ASP A 95 -9.69 6.24 2.18
CA ASP A 95 -9.14 5.28 3.14
C ASP A 95 -7.68 4.91 2.82
N ILE A 96 -7.30 4.98 1.56
CA ILE A 96 -6.01 4.47 1.03
C ILE A 96 -5.43 5.48 0.05
N LEU A 97 -4.12 5.68 0.12
CA LEU A 97 -3.34 6.39 -0.89
C LEU A 97 -2.66 5.38 -1.81
N MET A 98 -2.90 5.48 -3.10
CA MET A 98 -2.30 4.62 -4.13
C MET A 98 -1.40 5.46 -5.05
N LYS A 99 -0.20 4.96 -5.29
CA LYS A 99 0.75 5.55 -6.25
C LYS A 99 0.44 5.09 -7.67
N GLY A 100 0.26 6.02 -8.59
CA GLY A 100 0.32 5.80 -10.03
C GLY A 100 1.72 6.12 -10.59
N ILE A 101 1.78 6.83 -11.72
CA ILE A 101 3.04 7.18 -12.40
C ILE A 101 3.60 8.52 -11.89
N ILE A 102 3.96 8.56 -10.65
CA ILE A 102 4.66 9.69 -10.03
C ILE A 102 6.02 9.22 -9.49
N ASN A 103 7.00 10.13 -9.43
CA ASN A 103 8.27 9.83 -8.77
C ASN A 103 8.02 9.46 -7.30
N THR A 104 8.60 8.34 -6.87
CA THR A 104 8.43 7.82 -5.51
C THR A 104 8.89 8.83 -4.46
N ASP A 105 10.00 9.54 -4.70
CA ASP A 105 10.54 10.54 -3.77
C ASP A 105 9.58 11.72 -3.58
N ASN A 106 8.89 12.15 -4.64
CA ASN A 106 7.95 13.25 -4.59
C ASN A 106 6.73 12.87 -3.74
N LEU A 107 6.17 11.66 -3.96
CA LEU A 107 5.08 11.15 -3.15
C LEU A 107 5.49 10.95 -1.69
N LEU A 108 6.68 10.40 -1.44
CA LEU A 108 7.18 10.20 -0.09
C LEU A 108 7.39 11.51 0.65
N ARG A 109 7.86 12.59 -0.02
CA ARG A 109 7.96 13.91 0.61
C ARG A 109 6.61 14.42 1.09
N ALA A 110 5.55 14.24 0.31
CA ALA A 110 4.20 14.62 0.71
C ALA A 110 3.69 13.76 1.89
N ILE A 111 3.91 12.46 1.87
CA ILE A 111 3.53 11.54 2.95
C ILE A 111 4.26 11.84 4.26
N LEU A 112 5.57 12.17 4.17
CA LEU A 112 6.46 12.39 5.31
C LEU A 112 6.50 13.84 5.79
N ASP A 113 5.74 14.75 5.18
CA ASP A 113 5.63 16.13 5.64
C ASP A 113 5.20 16.17 7.11
N LYS A 114 5.89 16.99 7.92
CA LYS A 114 5.70 17.00 9.37
C LYS A 114 4.39 17.64 9.82
N GLU A 115 3.85 18.53 9.01
CA GLU A 115 2.63 19.29 9.32
C GLU A 115 1.42 18.78 8.58
N HIS A 116 1.60 18.36 7.32
CA HIS A 116 0.52 18.02 6.40
C HIS A 116 0.53 16.55 5.94
N GLY A 117 1.56 15.77 6.32
CA GLY A 117 1.72 14.39 5.90
C GLY A 117 0.82 13.38 6.62
N LEU A 118 1.03 12.11 6.31
CA LEU A 118 0.26 10.99 6.87
C LEU A 118 0.97 10.28 8.01
N LEU A 119 2.29 10.46 8.17
CA LEU A 119 3.05 9.73 9.18
C LEU A 119 2.85 10.33 10.57
N PRO A 120 2.28 9.61 11.55
CA PRO A 120 2.14 10.10 12.90
C PRO A 120 3.49 10.36 13.56
N LYS A 121 3.56 11.37 14.43
CA LYS A 121 4.79 11.73 15.15
C LYS A 121 5.36 10.54 15.92
N GLY A 122 6.64 10.29 15.76
CA GLY A 122 7.35 9.18 16.42
C GLY A 122 7.14 7.81 15.81
N LYS A 123 6.43 7.72 14.67
CA LYS A 123 6.26 6.48 13.92
C LYS A 123 7.24 6.40 12.74
N ILE A 124 7.42 5.20 12.22
CA ILE A 124 8.26 4.95 11.05
C ILE A 124 7.38 4.57 9.85
N LEU A 125 7.84 4.92 8.66
CA LEU A 125 7.32 4.38 7.42
C LEU A 125 8.17 3.18 7.04
N THR A 126 7.55 2.04 6.75
CA THR A 126 8.21 0.82 6.30
C THR A 126 7.43 0.16 5.18
N HIS A 127 8.09 -0.65 4.38
CA HIS A 127 7.47 -1.40 3.29
C HIS A 127 7.17 -2.83 3.74
N LEU A 128 5.91 -3.22 3.69
CA LEU A 128 5.48 -4.59 3.92
C LEU A 128 4.88 -5.16 2.62
N ALA A 129 5.54 -6.15 2.05
CA ALA A 129 5.06 -6.88 0.89
C ALA A 129 4.32 -8.15 1.32
N VAL A 130 3.26 -8.47 0.57
CA VAL A 130 2.54 -9.74 0.70
C VAL A 130 2.63 -10.46 -0.63
N MET A 131 3.14 -11.68 -0.62
CA MET A 131 3.43 -12.46 -1.83
C MET A 131 2.69 -13.79 -1.81
N GLN A 132 2.20 -14.19 -2.98
CA GLN A 132 1.72 -15.54 -3.23
C GLN A 132 2.73 -16.24 -4.15
N ILE A 133 3.37 -17.30 -3.65
CA ILE A 133 4.42 -18.04 -4.35
C ILE A 133 3.85 -19.41 -4.73
N PRO A 134 3.98 -19.86 -6.00
CA PRO A 134 3.37 -21.11 -6.45
C PRO A 134 3.80 -22.37 -5.67
N THR A 135 5.03 -22.37 -5.15
CA THR A 135 5.62 -23.47 -4.40
C THR A 135 5.41 -23.37 -2.88
N TYR A 136 4.61 -22.42 -2.42
CA TYR A 136 4.35 -22.18 -1.01
C TYR A 136 2.85 -22.08 -0.75
N ASP A 137 2.35 -22.86 0.19
CA ASP A 137 0.92 -23.11 0.41
C ASP A 137 0.14 -21.97 1.10
N LYS A 138 0.82 -20.85 1.40
CA LYS A 138 0.24 -19.68 2.08
C LYS A 138 0.93 -18.39 1.64
N LEU A 139 0.36 -17.26 2.05
CA LEU A 139 0.96 -15.95 1.77
C LEU A 139 2.26 -15.77 2.57
N LEU A 140 3.27 -15.23 1.92
CA LEU A 140 4.52 -14.80 2.53
C LEU A 140 4.48 -13.29 2.76
N PHE A 141 4.72 -12.88 4.00
CA PHE A 141 4.86 -11.47 4.39
C PHE A 141 6.33 -11.15 4.52
N PHE A 142 6.75 -10.02 3.96
CA PHE A 142 8.16 -9.65 3.87
C PHE A 142 8.35 -8.15 4.09
N SER A 143 9.26 -7.76 4.97
CA SER A 143 9.57 -6.37 5.34
C SER A 143 11.04 -6.26 5.80
N ASP A 144 11.79 -5.18 5.56
CA ASP A 144 11.51 -4.04 4.70
C ASP A 144 12.25 -4.26 3.38
N ALA A 145 11.58 -3.96 2.27
CA ALA A 145 12.18 -4.20 0.96
C ALA A 145 12.64 -2.92 0.24
N ALA A 146 12.21 -1.73 0.71
CA ALA A 146 12.34 -0.54 -0.14
C ALA A 146 12.51 0.80 0.59
N VAL A 147 12.27 0.88 1.90
CA VAL A 147 12.23 2.16 2.62
C VAL A 147 13.37 2.29 3.63
N ILE A 148 13.64 1.26 4.44
CA ILE A 148 14.65 1.30 5.49
C ILE A 148 15.75 0.25 5.21
N PRO A 149 16.86 0.61 4.53
CA PRO A 149 17.89 -0.36 4.16
C PRO A 149 18.67 -0.94 5.36
N ARG A 150 18.84 -0.16 6.42
CA ARG A 150 19.56 -0.54 7.63
C ARG A 150 18.78 -0.10 8.86
N PRO A 151 17.79 -0.88 9.28
CA PRO A 151 16.97 -0.51 10.42
C PRO A 151 17.73 -0.63 11.74
N THR A 152 17.53 0.35 12.63
CA THR A 152 17.96 0.26 14.03
C THR A 152 17.16 -0.81 14.76
N LEU A 153 17.60 -1.19 15.97
CA LEU A 153 16.86 -2.14 16.80
C LEU A 153 15.42 -1.68 17.05
N GLN A 154 15.22 -0.41 17.38
CA GLN A 154 13.88 0.15 17.63
C GLN A 154 13.00 0.08 16.39
N GLN A 155 13.54 0.40 15.22
CA GLN A 155 12.82 0.29 13.95
C GLN A 155 12.44 -1.17 13.63
N ARG A 156 13.34 -2.14 13.87
CA ARG A 156 13.03 -3.58 13.71
C ARG A 156 11.88 -4.02 14.61
N ILE A 157 11.85 -3.56 15.85
CA ILE A 157 10.76 -3.86 16.78
C ILE A 157 9.43 -3.31 16.24
N GLU A 158 9.41 -2.07 15.75
CA GLU A 158 8.19 -1.50 15.15
C GLU A 158 7.77 -2.25 13.87
N MET A 159 8.71 -2.61 13.00
CA MET A 159 8.43 -3.41 11.79
C MET A 159 7.80 -4.76 12.15
N ILE A 160 8.30 -5.44 13.20
CA ILE A 160 7.73 -6.68 13.70
C ILE A 160 6.29 -6.46 14.16
N TRP A 161 6.03 -5.40 14.92
CA TRP A 161 4.68 -5.07 15.36
C TRP A 161 3.72 -4.79 14.20
N TYR A 162 4.17 -4.06 13.18
CA TYR A 162 3.36 -3.81 11.97
C TYR A 162 3.06 -5.12 11.22
N ALA A 163 4.05 -6.00 11.09
CA ALA A 163 3.86 -7.31 10.46
C ALA A 163 2.87 -8.18 11.25
N ILE A 164 2.99 -8.25 12.57
CA ILE A 164 2.05 -8.98 13.44
C ILE A 164 0.64 -8.44 13.28
N HIS A 165 0.49 -7.11 13.32
CA HIS A 165 -0.80 -6.46 13.19
C HIS A 165 -1.45 -6.77 11.83
N THR A 166 -0.67 -6.66 10.75
CA THR A 166 -1.14 -7.03 9.42
C THR A 166 -1.53 -8.49 9.33
N CYS A 167 -0.70 -9.42 9.80
CA CYS A 167 -1.00 -10.86 9.80
C CYS A 167 -2.31 -11.18 10.53
N ARG A 168 -2.58 -10.52 11.64
CA ARG A 168 -3.84 -10.70 12.39
C ARG A 168 -5.06 -10.28 11.57
N HIS A 169 -4.96 -9.23 10.75
CA HIS A 169 -6.02 -8.85 9.82
C HIS A 169 -6.24 -9.87 8.70
N PHE A 170 -5.25 -10.73 8.44
CA PHE A 170 -5.39 -11.89 7.56
C PHE A 170 -5.85 -13.17 8.29
N GLY A 171 -6.26 -13.06 9.57
CA GLY A 171 -6.69 -14.20 10.39
C GLY A 171 -5.54 -15.05 10.94
N ILE A 172 -4.30 -14.56 10.85
CA ILE A 172 -3.11 -15.27 11.37
C ILE A 172 -2.80 -14.71 12.76
N GLU A 173 -3.35 -15.35 13.80
CA GLU A 173 -3.24 -14.87 15.19
C GLU A 173 -1.81 -14.93 15.74
N GLN A 174 -1.08 -15.98 15.38
CA GLN A 174 0.29 -16.24 15.84
C GLN A 174 1.26 -16.39 14.67
N PRO A 175 1.66 -15.28 14.01
CA PRO A 175 2.59 -15.34 12.89
C PRO A 175 3.99 -15.78 13.36
N ARG A 176 4.63 -16.62 12.56
CA ARG A 176 6.04 -16.98 12.76
C ARG A 176 6.91 -15.97 12.02
N ILE A 177 7.82 -15.32 12.74
CA ILE A 177 8.68 -14.27 12.19
C ILE A 177 10.13 -14.74 12.23
N ALA A 178 10.81 -14.68 11.07
CA ALA A 178 12.24 -14.88 10.96
C ALA A 178 12.92 -13.52 10.71
N LEU A 179 13.95 -13.22 11.47
CA LEU A 179 14.82 -12.08 11.22
C LEU A 179 15.95 -12.51 10.29
N ILE A 180 16.07 -11.83 9.16
CA ILE A 180 17.11 -12.12 8.17
C ILE A 180 18.18 -11.04 8.26
N HIS A 181 19.42 -11.45 8.28
CA HIS A 181 20.59 -10.58 8.21
C HIS A 181 21.31 -10.78 6.88
N CYS A 182 21.85 -9.72 6.32
CA CYS A 182 22.47 -9.73 4.99
C CYS A 182 23.91 -10.27 4.99
N CYS A 183 24.48 -10.66 6.12
CA CYS A 183 25.85 -11.13 6.21
C CYS A 183 25.94 -12.65 6.10
N LEU A 184 26.57 -13.13 5.03
CA LEU A 184 26.86 -14.56 4.83
C LEU A 184 28.21 -15.01 5.39
N LEU A 185 29.17 -14.09 5.55
CA LEU A 185 30.56 -14.44 5.86
C LEU A 185 31.10 -13.75 7.12
N TYR A 186 30.53 -12.65 7.50
CA TYR A 186 30.80 -12.00 8.76
C TYR A 186 29.51 -11.99 9.57
N THR A 187 29.35 -13.00 10.35
CA THR A 187 28.75 -12.74 11.62
C THR A 187 29.59 -11.63 12.21
N SER A 188 29.02 -10.46 12.48
CA SER A 188 29.54 -9.63 13.53
C SER A 188 29.49 -10.57 14.71
N ASP A 189 30.65 -11.18 14.98
CA ASP A 189 30.71 -12.16 16.01
C ASP A 189 30.51 -11.40 17.30
N ALA A 190 29.32 -11.55 17.86
CA ALA A 190 29.02 -11.00 19.18
C ALA A 190 29.87 -11.69 20.27
N ALA A 191 30.80 -12.56 19.85
CA ALA A 191 31.79 -13.22 20.68
C ALA A 191 33.14 -12.52 20.66
N ASP A 192 33.35 -11.49 19.84
CA ASP A 192 34.58 -10.72 19.80
C ASP A 192 34.51 -9.36 20.54
N ASP A 193 33.42 -9.09 21.26
CA ASP A 193 33.26 -7.95 22.17
C ASP A 193 33.38 -8.38 23.64
#